data_1bb2d38a89a92610a2a7e920fec8c691
#
_entry.id   1bb2d38a89a92610a2a7e920fec8c691
#
_cell.length_a   1.000
_cell.length_b   1.000
_cell.length_c   1.000
_cell.angle_alpha   90.00
_cell.angle_beta   90.00
_cell.angle_gamma   90.00
#
_symmetry.space_group_name_H-M   'P 1'
#
loop_
_entity.id
_entity.type
_entity.pdbx_description
1 polymer ?
#
loop_
_entity_poly.entity_id
_entity_poly.type
_entity_poly.pdbx_seq_one_letter_code
_entity_poly.pdbx_strand_id
1 'polypeptide(L)'
;MTIHNLKFQGVWDTKSVREITGLPEYYFVPDKMEAYKDANLLKGGIVYADKVTTVSNSYAEEIKTPFYGEGLDGLMSARANDLCGIVNGLDYTDWDPASDPRIAKTFSVEDFRKNKVLNKKALQEELGLEKDTKTMMIGMISRLTDQKGFDLVDYVMDELCQDAVQIVVLGTGDVKYENMFRHFAWKYSGKVSANIFYSDELSHKIYASCDAFLMPSLFEPVSYTHLT
;
A
#
# COMPACT_ATOMS: atom_id res chain seq x y z
N MET A 1 6.31 18.09 -10.39
CA MET A 1 5.07 17.44 -9.89
C MET A 1 5.36 15.98 -9.59
N THR A 2 4.85 15.43 -8.47
CA THR A 2 5.05 14.01 -8.11
C THR A 2 3.73 13.25 -8.20
N ILE A 3 3.74 12.12 -8.90
CA ILE A 3 2.60 11.21 -9.03
C ILE A 3 2.81 10.05 -8.05
N HIS A 4 1.97 9.95 -7.04
CA HIS A 4 2.00 8.82 -6.10
C HIS A 4 1.15 7.64 -6.58
N ASN A 5 0.01 7.90 -7.22
CA ASN A 5 -0.83 6.88 -7.83
C ASN A 5 -1.66 7.51 -8.96
N LEU A 6 -1.44 7.05 -10.19
CA LEU A 6 -2.07 7.60 -11.38
C LEU A 6 -3.59 7.32 -11.46
N LYS A 7 -4.09 6.35 -10.70
CA LYS A 7 -5.52 6.04 -10.62
C LYS A 7 -6.37 7.21 -10.08
N PHE A 8 -5.80 8.05 -9.22
CA PHE A 8 -6.53 9.14 -8.57
C PHE A 8 -6.28 10.47 -9.28
N GLN A 9 -7.06 10.74 -10.32
CA GLN A 9 -6.81 11.84 -11.26
C GLN A 9 -7.50 13.16 -10.92
N GLY A 10 -8.46 13.16 -9.98
CA GLY A 10 -9.24 14.35 -9.66
C GLY A 10 -10.06 14.84 -10.86
N VAL A 11 -10.89 13.94 -11.41
CA VAL A 11 -11.79 14.25 -12.54
C VAL A 11 -13.08 14.83 -12.02
N TRP A 12 -13.45 16.01 -12.52
CA TRP A 12 -14.66 16.74 -12.13
C TRP A 12 -15.27 17.43 -13.35
N ASP A 13 -16.55 17.76 -13.28
CA ASP A 13 -17.18 18.54 -14.36
C ASP A 13 -16.46 19.89 -14.55
N THR A 14 -16.26 20.24 -15.82
CA THR A 14 -15.49 21.42 -16.21
C THR A 14 -16.05 22.72 -15.64
N LYS A 15 -17.40 22.83 -15.49
CA LYS A 15 -18.03 24.05 -14.99
C LYS A 15 -17.67 24.27 -13.53
N SER A 16 -17.79 23.25 -12.69
CA SER A 16 -17.44 23.33 -11.26
C SER A 16 -15.96 23.67 -11.06
N VAL A 17 -15.06 23.03 -11.84
CA VAL A 17 -13.63 23.33 -11.73
C VAL A 17 -13.34 24.77 -12.15
N ARG A 18 -13.98 25.29 -13.18
CA ARG A 18 -13.83 26.71 -13.60
C ARG A 18 -14.33 27.68 -12.53
N GLU A 19 -15.49 27.41 -11.95
CA GLU A 19 -16.05 28.24 -10.87
C GLU A 19 -15.16 28.29 -9.64
N ILE A 20 -14.56 27.16 -9.25
CA ILE A 20 -13.70 27.06 -8.08
C ILE A 20 -12.32 27.69 -8.35
N THR A 21 -11.72 27.42 -9.51
CA THR A 21 -10.33 27.81 -9.83
C THR A 21 -10.22 29.20 -10.43
N GLY A 22 -11.29 29.73 -11.04
CA GLY A 22 -11.26 30.97 -11.83
C GLY A 22 -10.49 30.87 -13.13
N LEU A 23 -10.06 29.67 -13.53
CA LEU A 23 -9.27 29.48 -14.78
C LEU A 23 -10.16 29.72 -16.02
N PRO A 24 -9.63 30.43 -17.03
CA PRO A 24 -10.34 30.64 -18.29
C PRO A 24 -10.52 29.33 -19.09
N GLU A 25 -11.53 29.32 -19.96
CA GLU A 25 -11.93 28.16 -20.79
C GLU A 25 -10.79 27.55 -21.60
N TYR A 26 -9.88 28.35 -22.04
CA TYR A 26 -8.70 27.98 -22.79
C TYR A 26 -7.83 26.89 -22.13
N TYR A 27 -7.93 26.70 -20.79
CA TYR A 27 -7.24 25.61 -20.08
C TYR A 27 -7.99 24.27 -20.15
N PHE A 28 -9.26 24.27 -20.51
CA PHE A 28 -10.13 23.09 -20.54
C PHE A 28 -10.32 22.55 -21.95
N VAL A 29 -9.21 22.28 -22.63
CA VAL A 29 -9.15 21.71 -23.97
C VAL A 29 -8.33 20.40 -23.97
N PRO A 30 -8.49 19.51 -24.99
CA PRO A 30 -7.92 18.16 -25.00
C PRO A 30 -6.40 18.07 -24.83
N ASP A 31 -5.64 19.06 -25.26
CA ASP A 31 -4.20 19.15 -25.11
C ASP A 31 -3.75 19.69 -23.73
N LYS A 32 -4.69 20.01 -22.84
CA LYS A 32 -4.43 20.59 -21.51
C LYS A 32 -5.14 19.79 -20.40
N MET A 33 -6.17 20.36 -19.78
CA MET A 33 -6.82 19.76 -18.63
C MET A 33 -8.05 18.91 -18.99
N GLU A 34 -8.62 19.07 -20.19
CA GLU A 34 -9.80 18.31 -20.58
C GLU A 34 -9.45 16.82 -20.78
N ALA A 35 -10.29 15.94 -20.26
CA ALA A 35 -10.29 14.52 -20.54
C ALA A 35 -11.74 14.00 -20.56
N TYR A 36 -12.20 13.51 -21.74
CA TYR A 36 -13.53 12.95 -21.92
C TYR A 36 -14.67 13.91 -21.58
N LYS A 37 -14.51 15.20 -21.88
CA LYS A 37 -15.41 16.35 -21.61
C LYS A 37 -15.38 16.88 -20.18
N ASP A 38 -14.69 16.22 -19.26
CA ASP A 38 -14.48 16.66 -17.89
C ASP A 38 -13.09 17.30 -17.70
N ALA A 39 -12.90 17.99 -16.61
CA ALA A 39 -11.61 18.51 -16.21
C ALA A 39 -10.85 17.46 -15.40
N ASN A 40 -9.63 17.12 -15.84
CA ASN A 40 -8.73 16.21 -15.16
C ASN A 40 -7.58 17.01 -14.54
N LEU A 41 -7.59 17.16 -13.22
CA LEU A 41 -6.64 18.00 -12.49
C LEU A 41 -5.21 17.42 -12.54
N LEU A 42 -5.08 16.09 -12.46
CA LEU A 42 -3.79 15.42 -12.58
C LEU A 42 -3.19 15.61 -13.96
N LYS A 43 -3.99 15.44 -15.02
CA LYS A 43 -3.57 15.72 -16.41
C LYS A 43 -3.04 17.13 -16.54
N GLY A 44 -3.79 18.12 -16.04
CA GLY A 44 -3.35 19.53 -16.04
C GLY A 44 -2.01 19.69 -15.33
N GLY A 45 -1.84 19.11 -14.14
CA GLY A 45 -0.58 19.15 -13.43
C GLY A 45 0.59 18.53 -14.20
N ILE A 46 0.37 17.41 -14.90
CA ILE A 46 1.40 16.76 -15.74
C ILE A 46 1.75 17.62 -16.95
N VAL A 47 0.76 18.22 -17.62
CA VAL A 47 0.97 19.05 -18.81
C VAL A 47 1.83 20.28 -18.49
N TYR A 48 1.58 20.92 -17.34
CA TYR A 48 2.23 22.20 -16.99
C TYR A 48 3.47 22.05 -16.10
N ALA A 49 3.81 20.86 -15.65
CA ALA A 49 5.01 20.64 -14.84
C ALA A 49 6.28 20.66 -15.70
N ASP A 50 7.36 21.30 -15.21
CA ASP A 50 8.68 21.22 -15.88
C ASP A 50 9.25 19.80 -15.78
N LYS A 51 9.08 19.15 -14.63
CA LYS A 51 9.47 17.76 -14.39
C LYS A 51 8.33 17.00 -13.72
N VAL A 52 8.19 15.74 -14.10
CA VAL A 52 7.24 14.80 -13.53
C VAL A 52 8.03 13.69 -12.84
N THR A 53 7.70 13.42 -11.58
CA THR A 53 8.31 12.31 -10.84
C THR A 53 7.24 11.33 -10.38
N THR A 54 7.64 10.10 -10.19
CA THR A 54 6.81 9.09 -9.51
C THR A 54 7.64 8.32 -8.49
N VAL A 55 7.03 7.42 -7.76
CA VAL A 55 7.60 6.84 -6.53
C VAL A 55 8.38 5.54 -6.74
N SER A 56 8.58 5.11 -7.99
CA SER A 56 9.53 4.03 -8.32
C SER A 56 9.97 4.09 -9.79
N ASN A 57 11.15 3.56 -10.10
CA ASN A 57 11.63 3.48 -11.48
C ASN A 57 10.77 2.54 -12.32
N SER A 58 10.36 1.39 -11.78
CA SER A 58 9.47 0.46 -12.47
C SER A 58 8.12 1.11 -12.77
N TYR A 59 7.52 1.81 -11.81
CA TYR A 59 6.25 2.48 -12.00
C TYR A 59 6.34 3.61 -13.06
N ALA A 60 7.47 4.31 -13.16
CA ALA A 60 7.69 5.29 -14.23
C ALA A 60 7.63 4.65 -15.64
N GLU A 61 8.04 3.40 -15.79
CA GLU A 61 7.90 2.65 -17.04
C GLU A 61 6.48 2.10 -17.23
N GLU A 62 5.88 1.53 -16.18
CA GLU A 62 4.55 0.94 -16.19
C GLU A 62 3.47 1.93 -16.62
N ILE A 63 3.46 3.15 -16.06
CA ILE A 63 2.43 4.17 -16.36
C ILE A 63 2.47 4.72 -17.79
N LYS A 64 3.49 4.40 -18.57
CA LYS A 64 3.56 4.68 -20.01
C LYS A 64 2.85 3.61 -20.86
N THR A 65 2.35 2.55 -20.25
CA THR A 65 1.65 1.46 -20.93
C THR A 65 0.13 1.59 -20.77
N PRO A 66 -0.68 1.11 -21.75
CA PRO A 66 -2.14 1.19 -21.66
C PRO A 66 -2.73 0.51 -20.41
N PHE A 67 -2.08 -0.55 -19.92
CA PHE A 67 -2.58 -1.31 -18.77
C PHE A 67 -2.48 -0.55 -17.44
N TYR A 68 -1.38 0.17 -17.21
CA TYR A 68 -1.14 0.91 -15.98
C TYR A 68 -1.29 2.43 -16.11
N GLY A 69 -1.47 2.93 -17.32
CA GLY A 69 -1.52 4.37 -17.62
C GLY A 69 -2.85 5.05 -17.29
N GLU A 70 -3.89 4.28 -16.89
CA GLU A 70 -5.19 4.82 -16.48
C GLU A 70 -5.77 5.84 -17.47
N GLY A 71 -5.55 5.60 -18.79
CA GLY A 71 -5.96 6.50 -19.87
C GLY A 71 -5.06 7.72 -20.10
N LEU A 72 -3.96 7.84 -19.35
CA LEU A 72 -2.95 8.90 -19.54
C LEU A 72 -1.60 8.37 -20.10
N ASP A 73 -1.55 7.10 -20.52
CA ASP A 73 -0.35 6.44 -21.05
C ASP A 73 0.29 7.19 -22.23
N GLY A 74 -0.53 7.73 -23.13
CA GLY A 74 -0.07 8.57 -24.23
C GLY A 74 0.60 9.87 -23.75
N LEU A 75 0.03 10.53 -22.74
CA LEU A 75 0.61 11.72 -22.12
C LEU A 75 1.92 11.36 -21.38
N MET A 76 1.93 10.28 -20.63
CA MET A 76 3.12 9.83 -19.89
C MET A 76 4.25 9.47 -20.86
N SER A 77 3.94 8.84 -22.00
CA SER A 77 4.90 8.53 -23.06
C SER A 77 5.43 9.81 -23.74
N ALA A 78 4.58 10.79 -23.99
CA ALA A 78 4.98 12.09 -24.55
C ALA A 78 5.90 12.87 -23.59
N ARG A 79 5.75 12.67 -22.26
CA ARG A 79 6.57 13.30 -21.23
C ARG A 79 7.72 12.41 -20.72
N ALA A 80 8.07 11.33 -21.45
CA ALA A 80 9.07 10.34 -21.00
C ALA A 80 10.45 10.97 -20.67
N ASN A 81 10.87 12.02 -21.37
CA ASN A 81 12.14 12.71 -21.12
C ASN A 81 12.13 13.56 -19.85
N ASP A 82 10.96 13.88 -19.33
CA ASP A 82 10.77 14.68 -18.12
C ASP A 82 10.27 13.84 -16.95
N LEU A 83 10.00 12.55 -17.17
CA LEU A 83 9.50 11.60 -16.18
C LEU A 83 10.65 10.81 -15.58
N CYS A 84 10.70 10.76 -14.25
CA CYS A 84 11.63 9.86 -13.54
C CYS A 84 10.99 9.26 -12.28
N GLY A 85 11.45 8.06 -11.92
CA GLY A 85 11.10 7.41 -10.66
C GLY A 85 12.07 7.83 -9.55
N ILE A 86 11.55 8.16 -8.36
CA ILE A 86 12.32 8.43 -7.16
C ILE A 86 11.70 7.58 -6.05
N VAL A 87 12.45 6.58 -5.57
CA VAL A 87 11.99 5.69 -4.51
C VAL A 87 11.85 6.47 -3.20
N ASN A 88 10.73 6.26 -2.48
CA ASN A 88 10.54 6.86 -1.17
C ASN A 88 11.63 6.41 -0.19
N GLY A 89 12.10 7.33 0.65
CA GLY A 89 13.01 7.02 1.74
C GLY A 89 12.27 6.40 2.94
N LEU A 90 13.06 5.78 3.82
CA LEU A 90 12.62 5.34 5.13
C LEU A 90 13.14 6.30 6.20
N ASP A 91 12.29 6.64 7.15
CA ASP A 91 12.70 7.39 8.34
C ASP A 91 13.25 6.41 9.39
N TYR A 92 14.57 6.30 9.43
CA TYR A 92 15.26 5.43 10.40
C TYR A 92 15.17 5.94 11.85
N THR A 93 14.68 7.17 12.09
CA THR A 93 14.43 7.62 13.47
C THR A 93 13.15 6.99 14.02
N ASP A 94 12.21 6.67 13.14
CA ASP A 94 10.93 6.06 13.49
C ASP A 94 10.92 4.52 13.29
N TRP A 95 11.61 4.03 12.25
CA TRP A 95 11.58 2.61 11.84
C TRP A 95 12.87 1.86 12.15
N ASP A 96 13.58 2.21 13.21
CA ASP A 96 14.76 1.46 13.67
C ASP A 96 14.39 0.46 14.76
N PRO A 97 14.40 -0.86 14.49
CA PRO A 97 14.08 -1.87 15.49
C PRO A 97 15.08 -1.92 16.67
N ALA A 98 16.25 -1.29 16.55
CA ALA A 98 17.21 -1.21 17.65
C ALA A 98 16.80 -0.22 18.74
N SER A 99 15.96 0.76 18.41
CA SER A 99 15.55 1.84 19.32
C SER A 99 14.03 2.04 19.43
N ASP A 100 13.22 1.29 18.68
CA ASP A 100 11.77 1.46 18.66
C ASP A 100 11.11 1.08 20.01
N PRO A 101 10.47 2.03 20.70
CA PRO A 101 9.84 1.78 21.99
C PRO A 101 8.49 1.03 21.90
N ARG A 102 7.91 0.89 20.68
CA ARG A 102 6.60 0.24 20.46
C ARG A 102 6.67 -1.28 20.42
N ILE A 103 7.87 -1.85 20.15
CA ILE A 103 8.06 -3.28 20.08
C ILE A 103 8.43 -3.89 21.44
N ALA A 104 8.04 -5.14 21.68
CA ALA A 104 8.24 -5.80 22.97
C ALA A 104 9.73 -6.00 23.30
N LYS A 105 10.55 -6.23 22.27
CA LYS A 105 12.01 -6.39 22.41
C LYS A 105 12.72 -5.79 21.20
N THR A 106 13.57 -4.81 21.44
CA THR A 106 14.46 -4.22 20.43
C THR A 106 15.44 -5.25 19.89
N PHE A 107 15.84 -5.11 18.62
CA PHE A 107 16.80 -5.99 17.96
C PHE A 107 17.62 -5.28 16.90
N SER A 108 18.79 -5.83 16.65
CA SER A 108 19.73 -5.42 15.61
C SER A 108 20.00 -6.59 14.65
N VAL A 109 20.89 -6.37 13.69
CA VAL A 109 21.34 -7.43 12.75
C VAL A 109 22.01 -8.59 13.50
N GLU A 110 22.65 -8.34 14.64
CA GLU A 110 23.39 -9.35 15.39
C GLU A 110 22.46 -10.30 16.17
N ASP A 111 21.29 -9.81 16.63
CA ASP A 111 20.45 -10.57 17.56
C ASP A 111 18.99 -10.73 17.11
N PHE A 112 18.63 -10.32 15.88
CA PHE A 112 17.25 -10.36 15.39
C PHE A 112 16.62 -11.76 15.47
N ARG A 113 17.38 -12.83 15.20
CA ARG A 113 16.85 -14.20 15.24
C ARG A 113 16.31 -14.58 16.61
N LYS A 114 16.92 -14.10 17.67
CA LYS A 114 16.49 -14.34 19.06
C LYS A 114 15.37 -13.39 19.46
N ASN A 115 15.52 -12.10 19.16
CA ASN A 115 14.65 -11.07 19.69
C ASN A 115 13.34 -10.96 18.90
N LYS A 116 13.30 -11.27 17.57
CA LYS A 116 12.03 -11.39 16.83
C LYS A 116 11.12 -12.48 17.39
N VAL A 117 11.69 -13.58 17.90
CA VAL A 117 10.89 -14.63 18.58
C VAL A 117 10.18 -14.10 19.82
N LEU A 118 10.79 -13.18 20.57
CA LEU A 118 10.19 -12.55 21.75
C LEU A 118 9.06 -11.59 21.34
N ASN A 119 9.26 -10.82 20.25
CA ASN A 119 8.23 -9.97 19.67
C ASN A 119 7.04 -10.79 19.18
N LYS A 120 7.30 -11.89 18.45
CA LYS A 120 6.26 -12.81 17.98
C LYS A 120 5.42 -13.35 19.13
N LYS A 121 6.06 -13.81 20.21
CA LYS A 121 5.37 -14.31 21.40
C LYS A 121 4.47 -13.24 22.04
N ALA A 122 4.97 -12.02 22.17
CA ALA A 122 4.21 -10.91 22.71
C ALA A 122 3.00 -10.57 21.83
N LEU A 123 3.17 -10.54 20.49
CA LEU A 123 2.09 -10.29 19.57
C LEU A 123 1.04 -11.42 19.55
N GLN A 124 1.46 -12.69 19.63
CA GLN A 124 0.54 -13.82 19.77
C GLN A 124 -0.34 -13.67 21.03
N GLU A 125 0.25 -13.25 22.13
CA GLU A 125 -0.48 -13.02 23.38
C GLU A 125 -1.45 -11.83 23.29
N GLU A 126 -0.99 -10.70 22.74
CA GLU A 126 -1.80 -9.49 22.56
C GLU A 126 -3.02 -9.72 21.65
N LEU A 127 -2.84 -10.49 20.57
CA LEU A 127 -3.88 -10.74 19.55
C LEU A 127 -4.70 -12.02 19.79
N GLY A 128 -4.46 -12.76 20.88
CA GLY A 128 -5.17 -13.99 21.19
C GLY A 128 -4.89 -15.15 20.23
N LEU A 129 -3.73 -15.16 19.59
CA LEU A 129 -3.28 -16.25 18.74
C LEU A 129 -2.71 -17.42 19.56
N GLU A 130 -2.64 -18.62 18.96
CA GLU A 130 -1.98 -19.75 19.57
C GLU A 130 -0.50 -19.44 19.83
N LYS A 131 -0.04 -19.75 21.06
CA LYS A 131 1.33 -19.43 21.49
C LYS A 131 2.31 -20.49 20.98
N ASP A 132 2.67 -20.43 19.71
CA ASP A 132 3.70 -21.26 19.11
C ASP A 132 4.65 -20.41 18.26
N THR A 133 5.84 -20.19 18.77
CA THR A 133 6.88 -19.39 18.09
C THR A 133 7.51 -20.09 16.88
N LYS A 134 7.25 -21.38 16.67
CA LYS A 134 7.72 -22.15 15.50
C LYS A 134 6.76 -22.04 14.33
N THR A 135 5.48 -21.77 14.58
CA THR A 135 4.49 -21.53 13.53
C THR A 135 4.85 -20.27 12.75
N MET A 136 4.85 -20.35 11.42
CA MET A 136 5.15 -19.20 10.55
C MET A 136 4.09 -18.12 10.73
N MET A 137 4.49 -16.89 11.02
CA MET A 137 3.60 -15.74 11.12
C MET A 137 3.72 -14.86 9.88
N ILE A 138 2.61 -14.64 9.20
CA ILE A 138 2.49 -13.81 8.00
C ILE A 138 1.74 -12.54 8.36
N GLY A 139 2.37 -11.38 8.12
CA GLY A 139 1.75 -10.06 8.32
C GLY A 139 1.21 -9.48 7.02
N MET A 140 0.08 -8.78 7.10
CA MET A 140 -0.48 -7.96 6.03
C MET A 140 -0.91 -6.62 6.62
N ILE A 141 -0.32 -5.52 6.15
CA ILE A 141 -0.65 -4.15 6.59
C ILE A 141 -0.90 -3.31 5.36
N SER A 142 -2.15 -2.93 5.12
CA SER A 142 -2.47 -2.05 3.99
C SER A 142 -3.90 -1.52 4.05
N ARG A 143 -4.24 -0.61 3.14
CA ARG A 143 -5.66 -0.33 2.85
C ARG A 143 -6.31 -1.55 2.23
N LEU A 144 -7.47 -1.95 2.74
CA LEU A 144 -8.19 -3.15 2.28
C LEU A 144 -9.00 -2.82 1.02
N THR A 145 -8.32 -2.74 -0.13
CA THR A 145 -8.91 -2.39 -1.43
C THR A 145 -8.58 -3.43 -2.49
N ASP A 146 -9.29 -3.39 -3.62
CA ASP A 146 -9.10 -4.26 -4.78
C ASP A 146 -7.65 -4.24 -5.31
N GLN A 147 -7.03 -3.06 -5.36
CA GLN A 147 -5.65 -2.87 -5.78
C GLN A 147 -4.65 -3.76 -5.02
N LYS A 148 -4.96 -4.07 -3.76
CA LYS A 148 -4.07 -4.85 -2.88
C LYS A 148 -4.18 -6.37 -3.07
N GLY A 149 -4.96 -6.83 -4.05
CA GLY A 149 -5.03 -8.23 -4.46
C GLY A 149 -5.68 -9.17 -3.44
N PHE A 150 -6.56 -8.66 -2.58
CA PHE A 150 -7.20 -9.47 -1.54
C PHE A 150 -8.17 -10.52 -2.08
N ASP A 151 -8.62 -10.41 -3.34
CA ASP A 151 -9.35 -11.49 -3.99
C ASP A 151 -8.49 -12.76 -4.17
N LEU A 152 -7.17 -12.59 -4.39
CA LEU A 152 -6.23 -13.72 -4.43
C LEU A 152 -6.05 -14.33 -3.04
N VAL A 153 -6.00 -13.48 -2.00
CA VAL A 153 -5.91 -13.94 -0.61
C VAL A 153 -7.16 -14.71 -0.23
N ASP A 154 -8.36 -14.20 -0.56
CA ASP A 154 -9.63 -14.88 -0.29
C ASP A 154 -9.64 -16.30 -0.88
N TYR A 155 -9.17 -16.43 -2.12
CA TYR A 155 -9.13 -17.70 -2.84
C TYR A 155 -8.25 -18.76 -2.15
N VAL A 156 -7.11 -18.36 -1.54
CA VAL A 156 -6.14 -19.30 -0.95
C VAL A 156 -6.21 -19.40 0.58
N MET A 157 -7.03 -18.59 1.25
CA MET A 157 -7.04 -18.50 2.72
C MET A 157 -7.36 -19.81 3.42
N ASP A 158 -8.33 -20.54 2.88
CA ASP A 158 -8.72 -21.85 3.46
C ASP A 158 -7.59 -22.87 3.36
N GLU A 159 -6.85 -22.87 2.25
CA GLU A 159 -5.69 -23.75 2.05
C GLU A 159 -4.53 -23.34 2.98
N LEU A 160 -4.19 -22.06 3.01
CA LEU A 160 -3.13 -21.53 3.90
C LEU A 160 -3.40 -21.87 5.37
N CYS A 161 -4.65 -21.78 5.80
CA CYS A 161 -5.01 -22.07 7.19
C CYS A 161 -5.01 -23.58 7.54
N GLN A 162 -4.84 -24.51 6.58
CA GLN A 162 -4.58 -25.93 6.88
C GLN A 162 -3.16 -26.14 7.38
N ASP A 163 -2.21 -25.32 6.92
CA ASP A 163 -0.82 -25.40 7.29
C ASP A 163 -0.53 -24.80 8.67
N ALA A 164 0.71 -24.99 9.15
CA ALA A 164 1.21 -24.40 10.39
C ALA A 164 1.57 -22.92 10.18
N VAL A 165 0.55 -22.08 9.93
CA VAL A 165 0.70 -20.64 9.72
C VAL A 165 -0.22 -19.86 10.64
N GLN A 166 0.20 -18.65 10.97
CA GLN A 166 -0.63 -17.62 11.59
C GLN A 166 -0.67 -16.40 10.67
N ILE A 167 -1.80 -15.75 10.57
CA ILE A 167 -2.00 -14.59 9.68
C ILE A 167 -2.50 -13.41 10.52
N VAL A 168 -1.78 -12.30 10.43
CA VAL A 168 -2.13 -11.05 11.12
C VAL A 168 -2.40 -9.98 10.08
N VAL A 169 -3.62 -9.46 10.06
CA VAL A 169 -4.07 -8.41 9.15
C VAL A 169 -4.30 -7.13 9.93
N LEU A 170 -3.78 -6.01 9.43
CA LEU A 170 -4.04 -4.67 9.95
C LEU A 170 -4.42 -3.73 8.80
N GLY A 171 -5.56 -3.07 8.89
CA GLY A 171 -5.99 -2.07 7.92
C GLY A 171 -7.49 -1.87 7.87
N THR A 172 -7.92 -0.86 7.10
CA THR A 172 -9.31 -0.55 6.81
C THR A 172 -9.50 -0.31 5.32
N GLY A 173 -10.72 -0.42 4.83
CA GLY A 173 -11.01 -0.12 3.41
C GLY A 173 -12.40 -0.52 2.99
N ASP A 174 -12.49 -1.30 1.93
CA ASP A 174 -13.77 -1.75 1.39
C ASP A 174 -14.42 -2.78 2.32
N VAL A 175 -15.69 -2.60 2.61
CA VAL A 175 -16.49 -3.45 3.50
C VAL A 175 -16.42 -4.93 3.11
N LYS A 176 -16.30 -5.23 1.81
CA LYS A 176 -16.10 -6.59 1.29
C LYS A 176 -14.90 -7.27 1.95
N TYR A 177 -13.73 -6.63 1.91
CA TYR A 177 -12.49 -7.20 2.43
C TYR A 177 -12.42 -7.16 3.96
N GLU A 178 -12.97 -6.13 4.58
CA GLU A 178 -13.08 -6.09 6.04
C GLU A 178 -13.90 -7.27 6.57
N ASN A 179 -15.06 -7.55 5.96
CA ASN A 179 -15.91 -8.67 6.34
C ASN A 179 -15.27 -10.02 6.03
N MET A 180 -14.56 -10.14 4.91
CA MET A 180 -13.78 -11.32 4.56
C MET A 180 -12.77 -11.68 5.67
N PHE A 181 -11.95 -10.73 6.10
CA PHE A 181 -10.96 -10.97 7.14
C PHE A 181 -11.59 -11.23 8.52
N ARG A 182 -12.69 -10.54 8.87
CA ARG A 182 -13.46 -10.85 10.10
C ARG A 182 -14.00 -12.29 10.07
N HIS A 183 -14.49 -12.75 8.89
CA HIS A 183 -14.94 -14.14 8.72
C HIS A 183 -13.80 -15.14 8.93
N PHE A 184 -12.64 -14.93 8.32
CA PHE A 184 -11.49 -15.82 8.51
C PHE A 184 -10.95 -15.82 9.94
N ALA A 185 -10.93 -14.68 10.61
CA ALA A 185 -10.55 -14.60 12.02
C ALA A 185 -11.52 -15.36 12.93
N TRP A 186 -12.82 -15.35 12.62
CA TRP A 186 -13.81 -16.15 13.31
C TRP A 186 -13.66 -17.65 13.00
N LYS A 187 -13.51 -17.99 11.71
CA LYS A 187 -13.40 -19.40 11.23
C LYS A 187 -12.13 -20.08 11.74
N TYR A 188 -11.03 -19.37 11.78
CA TYR A 188 -9.71 -19.85 12.16
C TYR A 188 -9.19 -19.14 13.41
N SER A 189 -10.04 -19.14 14.47
CA SER A 189 -9.69 -18.57 15.76
C SER A 189 -8.38 -19.14 16.29
N GLY A 190 -7.49 -18.28 16.79
CA GLY A 190 -6.14 -18.65 17.23
C GLY A 190 -5.08 -18.72 16.11
N LYS A 191 -5.48 -18.77 14.85
CA LYS A 191 -4.58 -18.73 13.68
C LYS A 191 -4.63 -17.41 12.92
N VAL A 192 -5.82 -16.80 12.81
CA VAL A 192 -6.02 -15.55 12.05
C VAL A 192 -6.47 -14.45 12.98
N SER A 193 -5.79 -13.29 12.92
CA SER A 193 -6.18 -12.05 13.61
C SER A 193 -6.47 -10.96 12.60
N ALA A 194 -7.70 -10.43 12.61
CA ALA A 194 -8.15 -9.34 11.74
C ALA A 194 -8.31 -8.05 12.56
N ASN A 195 -7.41 -7.12 12.38
CA ASN A 195 -7.36 -5.83 13.08
C ASN A 195 -7.86 -4.75 12.10
N ILE A 196 -9.19 -4.53 12.09
CA ILE A 196 -9.86 -3.65 11.13
C ILE A 196 -9.93 -2.23 11.69
N PHE A 197 -8.78 -1.62 11.81
CA PHE A 197 -8.57 -0.23 12.24
C PHE A 197 -7.18 0.25 11.82
N TYR A 198 -6.92 1.55 11.93
CA TYR A 198 -5.59 2.13 11.76
C TYR A 198 -4.85 2.13 13.10
N SER A 199 -3.64 1.60 13.11
CA SER A 199 -2.76 1.69 14.28
C SER A 199 -1.29 1.65 13.84
N ASP A 200 -0.61 2.76 14.07
CA ASP A 200 0.83 2.86 13.86
C ASP A 200 1.58 1.92 14.80
N GLU A 201 1.25 1.93 16.09
CA GLU A 201 1.87 1.07 17.10
C GLU A 201 1.77 -0.43 16.75
N LEU A 202 0.57 -0.90 16.35
CA LEU A 202 0.40 -2.30 15.97
C LEU A 202 1.16 -2.64 14.68
N SER A 203 1.32 -1.69 13.76
CA SER A 203 2.12 -1.91 12.54
C SER A 203 3.57 -2.25 12.86
N HIS A 204 4.21 -1.51 13.76
CA HIS A 204 5.57 -1.78 14.24
C HIS A 204 5.69 -3.14 14.92
N LYS A 205 4.72 -3.50 15.76
CA LYS A 205 4.67 -4.82 16.42
C LYS A 205 4.56 -5.96 15.39
N ILE A 206 3.73 -5.79 14.34
CA ILE A 206 3.58 -6.78 13.26
C ILE A 206 4.89 -6.93 12.50
N TYR A 207 5.52 -5.85 12.03
CA TYR A 207 6.81 -5.93 11.32
C TYR A 207 7.91 -6.57 12.17
N ALA A 208 7.97 -6.26 13.47
CA ALA A 208 8.94 -6.83 14.38
C ALA A 208 8.71 -8.32 14.68
N SER A 209 7.50 -8.84 14.47
CA SER A 209 7.09 -10.19 14.89
C SER A 209 6.99 -11.18 13.74
N CYS A 210 6.55 -10.74 12.55
CA CYS A 210 6.29 -11.62 11.42
C CYS A 210 7.55 -12.22 10.82
N ASP A 211 7.43 -13.47 10.35
CA ASP A 211 8.48 -14.17 9.60
C ASP A 211 8.44 -13.79 8.13
N ALA A 212 7.25 -13.49 7.62
CA ALA A 212 7.01 -13.04 6.25
C ALA A 212 5.96 -11.92 6.23
N PHE A 213 6.05 -11.09 5.21
CA PHE A 213 5.07 -10.05 4.92
C PHE A 213 4.44 -10.33 3.55
N LEU A 214 3.10 -10.40 3.50
CA LEU A 214 2.36 -10.69 2.27
C LEU A 214 1.76 -9.41 1.70
N MET A 215 2.16 -9.07 0.49
CA MET A 215 1.65 -7.92 -0.26
C MET A 215 1.34 -8.33 -1.70
N PRO A 216 0.17 -8.95 -1.97
CA PRO A 216 -0.18 -9.50 -3.28
C PRO A 216 -0.78 -8.45 -4.22
N SER A 217 -0.34 -7.20 -4.11
CA SER A 217 -0.88 -6.07 -4.86
C SER A 217 -0.85 -6.32 -6.37
N LEU A 218 -1.94 -5.98 -7.06
CA LEU A 218 -2.03 -6.04 -8.54
C LEU A 218 -1.05 -5.06 -9.18
N PHE A 219 -0.90 -3.90 -8.56
CA PHE A 219 0.15 -2.92 -8.84
C PHE A 219 0.47 -2.13 -7.58
N GLU A 220 1.72 -1.75 -7.42
CA GLU A 220 2.19 -1.03 -6.26
C GLU A 220 3.04 0.17 -6.70
N PRO A 221 2.45 1.38 -6.74
CA PRO A 221 3.18 2.58 -7.13
C PRO A 221 4.37 2.87 -6.20
N VAL A 222 4.19 2.56 -4.91
CA VAL A 222 5.24 2.73 -3.89
C VAL A 222 5.96 1.42 -3.69
N SER A 223 7.25 1.38 -4.01
CA SER A 223 8.08 0.20 -3.76
C SER A 223 8.37 0.09 -2.26
N TYR A 224 7.71 -0.86 -1.60
CA TYR A 224 8.04 -1.27 -0.22
C TYR A 224 9.12 -2.34 -0.16
N THR A 225 9.82 -2.62 -1.25
CA THR A 225 10.83 -3.68 -1.34
C THR A 225 11.97 -3.51 -0.34
N HIS A 226 12.08 -2.36 0.29
CA HIS A 226 13.09 -2.06 1.30
C HIS A 226 12.57 -2.07 2.74
N LEU A 227 11.27 -2.41 2.96
CA LEU A 227 10.66 -2.47 4.30
C LEU A 227 10.69 -3.86 4.94
N THR A 228 11.17 -4.87 4.21
CA THR A 228 11.26 -6.27 4.70
C THR A 228 12.69 -6.71 4.85
#